data_a80485c233baa1f3bb351cbbd610a1a0
#
_entry.id   a80485c233baa1f3bb351cbbd610a1a0
#
_cell.length_a   1.000
_cell.length_b   1.000
_cell.length_c   1.000
_cell.angle_alpha   90.00
_cell.angle_beta   90.00
_cell.angle_gamma   90.00
#
_symmetry.space_group_name_H-M   'P 1'
#
loop_
_entity.id
_entity.type
_entity.pdbx_description
1 polymer ?
#
loop_
_entity_poly.entity_id
_entity_poly.type
_entity_poly.pdbx_seq_one_letter_code
_entity_poly.pdbx_strand_id
1 'polypeptide(L)'
;RGDKAQNLEAAIAACQQALLVYTQTDLPMQWAATQNNLGAAYIYRIRGDKAQNIEAAIAAYEQALLVRTQTDCPMQWATTQYNLGIAYSKRIKGDKAQNLESAIVAYEQALLVRTQTDCLMEWATTQNNLGIAYRERIRGDKAQNLESAIAAFQQALLVYTQTDFPIDWAGTHKNLGNAYRERIRGDKAQNLESAI
;
A
#
# COMPACT_ATOMS: atom_id res chain seq x y z
N ARG A 1 3.18 12.95 25.64
CA ARG A 1 3.02 11.97 24.53
C ARG A 1 1.91 11.03 24.99
N GLY A 2 0.72 11.10 24.36
CA GLY A 2 -0.43 10.26 24.68
C GLY A 2 -0.20 8.79 24.27
N ASP A 3 -1.00 7.88 24.84
CA ASP A 3 -1.05 6.48 24.44
C ASP A 3 -1.47 6.38 22.96
N LYS A 4 -0.68 5.68 22.16
CA LYS A 4 -0.95 5.50 20.70
C LYS A 4 -2.33 4.91 20.44
N ALA A 5 -2.78 3.95 21.27
CA ALA A 5 -4.10 3.35 21.13
C ALA A 5 -5.20 4.39 21.40
N GLN A 6 -5.05 5.21 22.43
CA GLN A 6 -6.00 6.26 22.75
C GLN A 6 -6.07 7.33 21.65
N ASN A 7 -4.92 7.72 21.09
CA ASN A 7 -4.86 8.69 20.00
C ASN A 7 -5.58 8.17 18.73
N LEU A 8 -5.45 6.88 18.42
CA LEU A 8 -6.15 6.28 17.28
C LEU A 8 -7.67 6.21 17.50
N GLU A 9 -8.14 5.90 18.70
CA GLU A 9 -9.58 5.96 19.02
C GLU A 9 -10.11 7.40 18.91
N ALA A 10 -9.36 8.38 19.39
CA ALA A 10 -9.72 9.79 19.27
C ALA A 10 -9.77 10.25 17.79
N ALA A 11 -8.82 9.80 16.97
CA ALA A 11 -8.82 10.10 15.52
C ALA A 11 -10.04 9.49 14.81
N ILE A 12 -10.39 8.25 15.13
CA ILE A 12 -11.59 7.59 14.57
C ILE A 12 -12.85 8.38 14.98
N ALA A 13 -13.00 8.70 16.27
CA ALA A 13 -14.14 9.45 16.76
C ALA A 13 -14.24 10.83 16.10
N ALA A 14 -13.13 11.56 15.97
CA ALA A 14 -13.10 12.87 15.31
C ALA A 14 -13.52 12.80 13.83
N CYS A 15 -13.02 11.79 13.09
CA CYS A 15 -13.45 11.57 11.70
C CYS A 15 -14.95 11.25 11.62
N GLN A 16 -15.47 10.41 12.51
CA GLN A 16 -16.89 10.09 12.55
C GLN A 16 -17.75 11.33 12.86
N GLN A 17 -17.33 12.19 13.77
CA GLN A 17 -18.01 13.47 14.03
C GLN A 17 -17.98 14.40 12.82
N ALA A 18 -16.85 14.51 12.13
CA ALA A 18 -16.74 15.32 10.92
C ALA A 18 -17.69 14.85 9.80
N LEU A 19 -17.88 13.53 9.68
CA LEU A 19 -18.78 12.92 8.69
C LEU A 19 -20.28 13.18 8.97
N LEU A 20 -20.65 13.71 10.14
CA LEU A 20 -22.01 14.19 10.39
C LEU A 20 -22.34 15.48 9.60
N VAL A 21 -21.30 16.23 9.25
CA VAL A 21 -21.43 17.51 8.51
C VAL A 21 -20.90 17.38 7.08
N TYR A 22 -19.73 16.74 6.92
CA TYR A 22 -19.18 16.48 5.61
C TYR A 22 -19.93 15.31 4.98
N THR A 23 -20.85 15.63 4.07
CA THR A 23 -21.61 14.61 3.32
C THR A 23 -21.06 14.48 1.90
N GLN A 24 -21.34 13.35 1.26
CA GLN A 24 -20.94 13.14 -0.13
C GLN A 24 -21.60 14.14 -1.08
N THR A 25 -22.80 14.61 -0.73
CA THR A 25 -23.59 15.55 -1.57
C THR A 25 -23.18 16.99 -1.38
N ASP A 26 -22.96 17.43 -0.13
CA ASP A 26 -22.77 18.86 0.17
C ASP A 26 -21.29 19.26 0.16
N LEU A 27 -20.41 18.39 0.65
CA LEU A 27 -18.98 18.64 0.79
C LEU A 27 -18.16 17.42 0.34
N PRO A 28 -18.26 17.00 -0.94
CA PRO A 28 -17.73 15.73 -1.43
C PRO A 28 -16.21 15.56 -1.21
N MET A 29 -15.42 16.61 -1.44
CA MET A 29 -13.95 16.52 -1.26
C MET A 29 -13.54 16.38 0.20
N GLN A 30 -14.20 17.11 1.11
CA GLN A 30 -13.98 17.01 2.56
C GLN A 30 -14.43 15.65 3.09
N TRP A 31 -15.58 15.18 2.61
CA TRP A 31 -16.10 13.85 2.93
C TRP A 31 -15.11 12.75 2.49
N ALA A 32 -14.64 12.77 1.25
CA ALA A 32 -13.68 11.80 0.74
C ALA A 32 -12.33 11.87 1.46
N ALA A 33 -11.86 13.06 1.81
CA ALA A 33 -10.65 13.23 2.62
C ALA A 33 -10.82 12.64 4.02
N THR A 34 -11.97 12.86 4.65
CA THR A 34 -12.28 12.31 5.97
C THR A 34 -12.43 10.79 5.93
N GLN A 35 -13.06 10.23 4.90
CA GLN A 35 -13.13 8.79 4.68
C GLN A 35 -11.74 8.17 4.53
N ASN A 36 -10.86 8.78 3.73
CA ASN A 36 -9.48 8.30 3.60
C ASN A 36 -8.72 8.32 4.94
N ASN A 37 -8.88 9.38 5.75
CA ASN A 37 -8.24 9.50 7.06
C ASN A 37 -8.82 8.48 8.05
N LEU A 38 -10.12 8.23 8.01
CA LEU A 38 -10.79 7.20 8.80
C LEU A 38 -10.25 5.82 8.46
N GLY A 39 -10.10 5.51 7.16
CA GLY A 39 -9.48 4.27 6.69
C GLY A 39 -8.06 4.09 7.23
N ALA A 40 -7.24 5.14 7.18
CA ALA A 40 -5.89 5.12 7.73
C ALA A 40 -5.88 4.88 9.26
N ALA A 41 -6.79 5.50 10.00
CA ALA A 41 -6.92 5.28 11.44
C ALA A 41 -7.31 3.84 11.75
N TYR A 42 -8.21 3.23 11.00
CA TYR A 42 -8.61 1.82 11.17
C TYR A 42 -7.48 0.84 10.84
N ILE A 43 -6.66 1.07 9.81
CA ILE A 43 -5.51 0.20 9.48
C ILE A 43 -4.53 0.10 10.65
N TYR A 44 -4.33 1.20 11.39
CA TYR A 44 -3.40 1.26 12.51
C TYR A 44 -4.06 1.06 13.88
N ARG A 45 -5.37 0.89 13.93
CA ARG A 45 -6.12 0.69 15.17
C ARG A 45 -5.59 -0.52 15.94
N ILE A 46 -5.30 -0.30 17.23
CA ILE A 46 -4.75 -1.32 18.13
C ILE A 46 -5.88 -2.06 18.84
N ARG A 47 -6.98 -1.38 19.14
CA ARG A 47 -8.14 -1.93 19.85
C ARG A 47 -9.11 -2.61 18.89
N GLY A 48 -9.92 -3.53 19.44
CA GLY A 48 -10.94 -4.24 18.67
C GLY A 48 -10.38 -5.39 17.84
N ASP A 49 -11.25 -6.02 17.06
CA ASP A 49 -10.89 -7.12 16.17
C ASP A 49 -10.13 -6.59 14.94
N LYS A 50 -8.93 -7.12 14.70
CA LYS A 50 -8.06 -6.65 13.60
C LYS A 50 -8.67 -6.88 12.23
N ALA A 51 -9.38 -8.01 12.05
CA ALA A 51 -10.01 -8.30 10.76
C ALA A 51 -11.14 -7.32 10.48
N GLN A 52 -11.96 -6.99 11.49
CA GLN A 52 -13.02 -5.99 11.36
C GLN A 52 -12.45 -4.58 11.10
N ASN A 53 -11.35 -4.21 11.77
CA ASN A 53 -10.68 -2.94 11.53
C ASN A 53 -10.20 -2.81 10.08
N ILE A 54 -9.63 -3.87 9.51
CA ILE A 54 -9.18 -3.86 8.12
C ILE A 54 -10.36 -3.76 7.15
N GLU A 55 -11.47 -4.47 7.38
CA GLU A 55 -12.69 -4.33 6.56
C GLU A 55 -13.24 -2.89 6.63
N ALA A 56 -13.28 -2.29 7.82
CA ALA A 56 -13.71 -0.90 7.97
C ALA A 56 -12.80 0.08 7.22
N ALA A 57 -11.49 -0.18 7.20
CA ALA A 57 -10.54 0.63 6.42
C ALA A 57 -10.78 0.50 4.92
N ILE A 58 -10.96 -0.72 4.41
CA ILE A 58 -11.26 -0.98 3.00
C ILE A 58 -12.53 -0.23 2.60
N ALA A 59 -13.61 -0.40 3.36
CA ALA A 59 -14.88 0.28 3.09
C ALA A 59 -14.72 1.81 3.06
N ALA A 60 -13.96 2.39 3.99
CA ALA A 60 -13.73 3.82 4.03
C ALA A 60 -12.91 4.32 2.81
N TYR A 61 -11.90 3.58 2.37
CA TYR A 61 -11.14 3.93 1.15
C TYR A 61 -11.99 3.81 -0.12
N GLU A 62 -12.81 2.75 -0.23
CA GLU A 62 -13.75 2.57 -1.34
C GLU A 62 -14.76 3.72 -1.40
N GLN A 63 -15.28 4.16 -0.24
CA GLN A 63 -16.12 5.35 -0.17
C GLN A 63 -15.38 6.60 -0.66
N ALA A 64 -14.15 6.82 -0.24
CA ALA A 64 -13.35 7.97 -0.70
C ALA A 64 -13.18 7.98 -2.24
N LEU A 65 -13.02 6.80 -2.86
CA LEU A 65 -12.85 6.65 -4.31
C LEU A 65 -14.13 6.92 -5.12
N LEU A 66 -15.31 7.00 -4.48
CA LEU A 66 -16.53 7.44 -5.17
C LEU A 66 -16.45 8.92 -5.60
N VAL A 67 -15.60 9.71 -4.94
CA VAL A 67 -15.40 11.14 -5.21
C VAL A 67 -14.00 11.41 -5.78
N ARG A 68 -12.99 10.75 -5.21
CA ARG A 68 -11.61 10.89 -5.70
C ARG A 68 -11.45 10.08 -6.97
N THR A 69 -11.43 10.76 -8.12
CA THR A 69 -11.20 10.14 -9.43
C THR A 69 -9.80 10.45 -9.94
N GLN A 70 -9.31 9.65 -10.86
CA GLN A 70 -8.01 9.87 -11.50
C GLN A 70 -7.99 11.19 -12.29
N THR A 71 -9.13 11.60 -12.85
CA THR A 71 -9.26 12.80 -13.67
C THR A 71 -9.37 14.08 -12.85
N ASP A 72 -10.17 14.06 -11.77
CA ASP A 72 -10.50 15.28 -11.03
C ASP A 72 -9.50 15.60 -9.92
N CYS A 73 -8.94 14.58 -9.30
CA CYS A 73 -7.98 14.74 -8.20
C CYS A 73 -6.93 13.61 -8.18
N PRO A 74 -6.05 13.55 -9.22
CA PRO A 74 -5.17 12.41 -9.46
C PRO A 74 -4.30 12.03 -8.27
N MET A 75 -3.70 13.00 -7.57
CA MET A 75 -2.81 12.73 -6.44
C MET A 75 -3.55 12.14 -5.22
N GLN A 76 -4.74 12.67 -4.92
CA GLN A 76 -5.57 12.17 -3.82
C GLN A 76 -6.13 10.78 -4.16
N TRP A 77 -6.52 10.57 -5.41
CA TRP A 77 -6.95 9.26 -5.92
C TRP A 77 -5.82 8.24 -5.79
N ALA A 78 -4.61 8.53 -6.28
CA ALA A 78 -3.45 7.65 -6.18
C ALA A 78 -3.07 7.35 -4.72
N THR A 79 -3.19 8.33 -3.82
CA THR A 79 -2.97 8.14 -2.39
C THR A 79 -3.99 7.18 -1.80
N THR A 80 -5.26 7.30 -2.19
CA THR A 80 -6.32 6.39 -1.72
C THR A 80 -6.14 4.99 -2.29
N GLN A 81 -5.76 4.85 -3.57
CA GLN A 81 -5.42 3.57 -4.19
C GLN A 81 -4.25 2.88 -3.48
N TYR A 82 -3.17 3.60 -3.19
CA TYR A 82 -2.05 3.09 -2.43
C TYR A 82 -2.46 2.58 -1.02
N ASN A 83 -3.27 3.35 -0.31
CA ASN A 83 -3.79 2.97 1.00
C ASN A 83 -4.69 1.74 0.93
N LEU A 84 -5.51 1.65 -0.09
CA LEU A 84 -6.36 0.49 -0.38
C LEU A 84 -5.50 -0.76 -0.67
N GLY A 85 -4.42 -0.61 -1.42
CA GLY A 85 -3.43 -1.67 -1.65
C GLY A 85 -2.83 -2.20 -0.35
N ILE A 86 -2.47 -1.31 0.59
CA ILE A 86 -2.00 -1.71 1.94
C ILE A 86 -3.10 -2.47 2.69
N ALA A 87 -4.34 -2.02 2.62
CA ALA A 87 -5.47 -2.65 3.31
C ALA A 87 -5.72 -4.06 2.78
N TYR A 88 -5.75 -4.25 1.46
CA TYR A 88 -5.90 -5.56 0.83
C TYR A 88 -4.72 -6.51 1.13
N SER A 89 -3.48 -6.02 1.12
CA SER A 89 -2.30 -6.83 1.49
C SER A 89 -2.39 -7.36 2.94
N LYS A 90 -3.04 -6.60 3.83
CA LYS A 90 -3.23 -6.96 5.24
C LYS A 90 -4.55 -7.68 5.53
N ARG A 91 -5.42 -7.82 4.53
CA ARG A 91 -6.77 -8.38 4.72
C ARG A 91 -6.70 -9.83 5.20
N ILE A 92 -7.43 -10.11 6.29
CA ILE A 92 -7.49 -11.41 6.94
C ILE A 92 -8.68 -12.22 6.43
N LYS A 93 -9.80 -11.53 6.12
CA LYS A 93 -11.02 -12.16 5.62
C LYS A 93 -10.94 -12.42 4.12
N GLY A 94 -11.72 -13.40 3.68
CA GLY A 94 -11.83 -13.75 2.26
C GLY A 94 -10.67 -14.61 1.76
N ASP A 95 -10.61 -14.78 0.44
CA ASP A 95 -9.56 -15.53 -0.25
C ASP A 95 -8.26 -14.74 -0.31
N LYS A 96 -7.18 -15.28 0.24
CA LYS A 96 -5.87 -14.61 0.30
C LYS A 96 -5.32 -14.31 -1.10
N ALA A 97 -5.52 -15.21 -2.06
CA ALA A 97 -5.05 -15.01 -3.42
C ALA A 97 -5.79 -13.82 -4.05
N GLN A 98 -7.10 -13.73 -3.87
CA GLN A 98 -7.88 -12.60 -4.35
C GLN A 98 -7.48 -11.28 -3.67
N ASN A 99 -7.21 -11.31 -2.38
CA ASN A 99 -6.77 -10.12 -1.64
C ASN A 99 -5.44 -9.59 -2.19
N LEU A 100 -4.49 -10.48 -2.52
CA LEU A 100 -3.21 -10.10 -3.11
C LEU A 100 -3.38 -9.53 -4.53
N GLU A 101 -4.27 -10.10 -5.37
CA GLU A 101 -4.59 -9.52 -6.68
C GLU A 101 -5.17 -8.11 -6.53
N SER A 102 -6.11 -7.90 -5.60
CA SER A 102 -6.68 -6.58 -5.34
C SER A 102 -5.62 -5.58 -4.85
N ALA A 103 -4.65 -6.03 -4.04
CA ALA A 103 -3.56 -5.19 -3.60
C ALA A 103 -2.64 -4.78 -4.76
N ILE A 104 -2.27 -5.72 -5.62
CA ILE A 104 -1.44 -5.47 -6.81
C ILE A 104 -2.13 -4.45 -7.71
N VAL A 105 -3.40 -4.68 -8.06
CA VAL A 105 -4.17 -3.74 -8.89
C VAL A 105 -4.21 -2.34 -8.28
N ALA A 106 -4.44 -2.23 -6.98
CA ALA A 106 -4.50 -0.93 -6.31
C ALA A 106 -3.14 -0.20 -6.32
N TYR A 107 -2.03 -0.90 -6.14
CA TYR A 107 -0.70 -0.29 -6.27
C TYR A 107 -0.39 0.11 -7.72
N GLU A 108 -0.73 -0.73 -8.70
CA GLU A 108 -0.57 -0.40 -10.12
C GLU A 108 -1.39 0.84 -10.50
N GLN A 109 -2.63 0.94 -10.02
CA GLN A 109 -3.45 2.14 -10.21
C GLN A 109 -2.77 3.38 -9.60
N ALA A 110 -2.23 3.29 -8.39
CA ALA A 110 -1.50 4.41 -7.78
C ALA A 110 -0.30 4.85 -8.64
N LEU A 111 0.42 3.91 -9.26
CA LEU A 111 1.58 4.18 -10.11
C LEU A 111 1.24 4.84 -11.45
N LEU A 112 -0.03 4.85 -11.89
CA LEU A 112 -0.45 5.64 -13.06
C LEU A 112 -0.28 7.15 -12.84
N VAL A 113 -0.23 7.59 -11.59
CA VAL A 113 -0.11 9.00 -11.20
C VAL A 113 1.19 9.26 -10.44
N ARG A 114 1.56 8.37 -9.54
CA ARG A 114 2.83 8.45 -8.82
C ARG A 114 3.95 8.06 -9.77
N THR A 115 4.64 9.06 -10.32
CA THR A 115 5.76 8.86 -11.24
C THR A 115 7.09 9.16 -10.55
N GLN A 116 8.17 8.65 -11.12
CA GLN A 116 9.52 8.93 -10.63
C GLN A 116 9.88 10.42 -10.72
N THR A 117 9.27 11.16 -11.63
CA THR A 117 9.54 12.59 -11.83
C THR A 117 8.73 13.49 -10.88
N ASP A 118 7.48 13.13 -10.60
CA ASP A 118 6.56 14.05 -9.93
C ASP A 118 6.40 13.74 -8.43
N CYS A 119 6.56 12.47 -8.05
CA CYS A 119 6.27 11.98 -6.69
C CYS A 119 7.30 10.90 -6.29
N LEU A 120 8.57 11.28 -6.31
CA LEU A 120 9.71 10.37 -6.19
C LEU A 120 9.62 9.39 -5.02
N MET A 121 9.31 9.89 -3.81
CA MET A 121 9.21 9.07 -2.59
C MET A 121 7.99 8.17 -2.58
N GLU A 122 6.83 8.71 -2.96
CA GLU A 122 5.58 7.97 -3.04
C GLU A 122 5.65 6.89 -4.13
N TRP A 123 6.32 7.19 -5.25
CA TRP A 123 6.57 6.22 -6.30
C TRP A 123 7.44 5.07 -5.79
N ALA A 124 8.59 5.36 -5.18
CA ALA A 124 9.50 4.34 -4.65
C ALA A 124 8.84 3.48 -3.57
N THR A 125 8.08 4.10 -2.66
CA THR A 125 7.32 3.39 -1.62
C THR A 125 6.28 2.47 -2.24
N THR A 126 5.60 2.93 -3.30
CA THR A 126 4.60 2.12 -4.00
C THR A 126 5.25 0.95 -4.73
N GLN A 127 6.39 1.17 -5.40
CA GLN A 127 7.17 0.12 -6.06
C GLN A 127 7.64 -0.95 -5.06
N ASN A 128 8.17 -0.56 -3.89
CA ASN A 128 8.57 -1.53 -2.87
C ASN A 128 7.39 -2.38 -2.37
N ASN A 129 6.23 -1.78 -2.12
CA ASN A 129 5.05 -2.51 -1.67
C ASN A 129 4.46 -3.41 -2.77
N LEU A 130 4.49 -2.96 -4.02
CA LEU A 130 4.12 -3.77 -5.18
C LEU A 130 5.05 -4.99 -5.32
N GLY A 131 6.37 -4.80 -5.14
CA GLY A 131 7.34 -5.88 -5.12
C GLY A 131 7.05 -6.94 -4.03
N ILE A 132 6.66 -6.49 -2.83
CA ILE A 132 6.24 -7.41 -1.76
C ILE A 132 5.00 -8.19 -2.18
N ALA A 133 3.99 -7.52 -2.74
CA ALA A 133 2.75 -8.13 -3.17
C ALA A 133 2.98 -9.17 -4.29
N TYR A 134 3.82 -8.88 -5.29
CA TYR A 134 4.21 -9.84 -6.32
C TYR A 134 4.97 -11.04 -5.77
N ARG A 135 5.91 -10.85 -4.84
CA ARG A 135 6.62 -11.98 -4.21
C ARG A 135 5.66 -12.92 -3.47
N GLU A 136 4.63 -12.37 -2.82
CA GLU A 136 3.62 -13.12 -2.08
C GLU A 136 2.48 -13.65 -2.96
N ARG A 137 2.40 -13.22 -4.21
CA ARG A 137 1.34 -13.60 -5.14
C ARG A 137 1.19 -15.11 -5.27
N ILE A 138 -0.04 -15.59 -5.10
CA ILE A 138 -0.38 -17.02 -5.14
C ILE A 138 -0.78 -17.45 -6.56
N ARG A 139 -1.45 -16.56 -7.32
CA ARG A 139 -1.92 -16.82 -8.68
C ARG A 139 -0.83 -16.58 -9.71
N GLY A 140 -0.96 -17.25 -10.85
CA GLY A 140 -0.03 -17.09 -11.97
C GLY A 140 1.26 -17.91 -11.81
N ASP A 141 2.20 -17.69 -12.71
CA ASP A 141 3.51 -18.33 -12.71
C ASP A 141 4.41 -17.76 -11.62
N LYS A 142 4.89 -18.62 -10.71
CA LYS A 142 5.72 -18.18 -9.57
C LYS A 142 7.03 -17.55 -10.01
N ALA A 143 7.66 -18.07 -11.09
CA ALA A 143 8.90 -17.50 -11.58
C ALA A 143 8.65 -16.08 -12.13
N GLN A 144 7.58 -15.89 -12.88
CA GLN A 144 7.20 -14.57 -13.41
C GLN A 144 6.86 -13.59 -12.28
N ASN A 145 6.16 -14.03 -11.24
CA ASN A 145 5.85 -13.21 -10.08
C ASN A 145 7.13 -12.74 -9.36
N LEU A 146 8.13 -13.61 -9.22
CA LEU A 146 9.41 -13.27 -8.62
C LEU A 146 10.22 -12.28 -9.48
N GLU A 147 10.22 -12.43 -10.81
CA GLU A 147 10.86 -11.44 -11.71
C GLU A 147 10.17 -10.07 -11.59
N SER A 148 8.84 -10.02 -11.53
CA SER A 148 8.09 -8.78 -11.31
C SER A 148 8.41 -8.14 -9.96
N ALA A 149 8.56 -8.95 -8.90
CA ALA A 149 8.96 -8.47 -7.58
C ALA A 149 10.37 -7.88 -7.59
N ILE A 150 11.34 -8.56 -8.20
CA ILE A 150 12.73 -8.11 -8.35
C ILE A 150 12.76 -6.77 -9.09
N ALA A 151 12.07 -6.68 -10.23
CA ALA A 151 11.99 -5.45 -11.00
C ALA A 151 11.43 -4.27 -10.17
N ALA A 152 10.35 -4.50 -9.43
CA ALA A 152 9.74 -3.47 -8.58
C ALA A 152 10.68 -3.01 -7.45
N PHE A 153 11.41 -3.93 -6.79
CA PHE A 153 12.40 -3.55 -5.78
C PHE A 153 13.57 -2.76 -6.38
N GLN A 154 14.05 -3.16 -7.56
CA GLN A 154 15.10 -2.43 -8.28
C GLN A 154 14.65 -1.01 -8.65
N GLN A 155 13.39 -0.84 -9.07
CA GLN A 155 12.83 0.49 -9.31
C GLN A 155 12.83 1.33 -8.02
N ALA A 156 12.39 0.79 -6.88
CA ALA A 156 12.43 1.51 -5.62
C ALA A 156 13.84 1.95 -5.23
N LEU A 157 14.85 1.12 -5.48
CA LEU A 157 16.27 1.39 -5.19
C LEU A 157 16.90 2.47 -6.08
N LEU A 158 16.25 2.90 -7.16
CA LEU A 158 16.67 4.10 -7.91
C LEU A 158 16.50 5.38 -7.07
N VAL A 159 15.65 5.34 -6.06
CA VAL A 159 15.35 6.46 -5.17
C VAL A 159 15.92 6.23 -3.77
N TYR A 160 15.70 5.05 -3.23
CA TYR A 160 16.21 4.70 -1.91
C TYR A 160 17.71 4.46 -1.97
N THR A 161 18.50 5.47 -1.57
CA THR A 161 19.95 5.38 -1.47
C THR A 161 20.38 5.17 -0.03
N GLN A 162 21.56 4.60 0.17
CA GLN A 162 22.11 4.40 1.51
C GLN A 162 22.34 5.72 2.25
N THR A 163 22.63 6.79 1.51
CA THR A 163 22.90 8.13 2.07
C THR A 163 21.61 8.87 2.45
N ASP A 164 20.62 8.86 1.57
CA ASP A 164 19.44 9.72 1.74
C ASP A 164 18.31 9.00 2.48
N PHE A 165 18.16 7.69 2.24
CA PHE A 165 17.06 6.88 2.79
C PHE A 165 17.57 5.53 3.34
N PRO A 166 18.50 5.51 4.33
CA PRO A 166 19.20 4.30 4.74
C PRO A 166 18.29 3.18 5.26
N ILE A 167 17.18 3.51 5.90
CA ILE A 167 16.22 2.52 6.43
C ILE A 167 15.43 1.87 5.29
N ASP A 168 14.92 2.69 4.37
CA ASP A 168 14.13 2.21 3.22
C ASP A 168 15.01 1.44 2.24
N TRP A 169 16.26 1.92 2.03
CA TRP A 169 17.27 1.24 1.25
C TRP A 169 17.56 -0.16 1.82
N ALA A 170 17.89 -0.27 3.10
CA ALA A 170 18.18 -1.55 3.75
C ALA A 170 16.95 -2.49 3.74
N GLY A 171 15.76 -1.95 4.00
CA GLY A 171 14.51 -2.70 3.92
C GLY A 171 14.23 -3.25 2.53
N THR A 172 14.44 -2.44 1.50
CA THR A 172 14.24 -2.85 0.10
C THR A 172 15.29 -3.87 -0.34
N HIS A 173 16.57 -3.70 0.04
CA HIS A 173 17.62 -4.71 -0.21
C HIS A 173 17.32 -6.05 0.46
N LYS A 174 16.83 -6.05 1.70
CA LYS A 174 16.36 -7.27 2.37
C LYS A 174 15.24 -7.96 1.58
N ASN A 175 14.28 -7.21 1.07
CA ASN A 175 13.17 -7.74 0.27
C ASN A 175 13.68 -8.31 -1.06
N LEU A 176 14.58 -7.60 -1.74
CA LEU A 176 15.23 -8.02 -2.97
C LEU A 176 16.05 -9.30 -2.76
N GLY A 177 16.85 -9.37 -1.69
CA GLY A 177 17.61 -10.58 -1.32
C GLY A 177 16.71 -11.80 -1.10
N ASN A 178 15.55 -11.61 -0.44
CA ASN A 178 14.56 -12.68 -0.31
C ASN A 178 14.00 -13.12 -1.66
N ALA A 179 13.71 -12.18 -2.57
CA ALA A 179 13.20 -12.50 -3.90
C ALA A 179 14.25 -13.28 -4.73
N TYR A 180 15.53 -12.90 -4.70
CA TYR A 180 16.61 -13.65 -5.34
C TYR A 180 16.77 -15.06 -4.76
N ARG A 181 16.71 -15.20 -3.45
CA ARG A 181 16.77 -16.52 -2.80
C ARG A 181 15.64 -17.45 -3.25
N GLU A 182 14.45 -16.91 -3.49
CA GLU A 182 13.29 -17.66 -3.96
C GLU A 182 13.26 -17.84 -5.48
N ARG A 183 14.14 -17.15 -6.23
CA ARG A 183 14.18 -17.13 -7.68
C ARG A 183 14.35 -18.54 -8.25
N ILE A 184 13.50 -18.90 -9.21
CA ILE A 184 13.46 -20.21 -9.86
C ILE A 184 14.20 -20.19 -11.18
N ARG A 185 14.25 -19.02 -11.86
CA ARG A 185 14.92 -18.84 -13.15
C ARG A 185 16.39 -18.44 -12.93
N GLY A 186 17.23 -18.86 -13.87
CA GLY A 186 18.66 -18.56 -13.85
C GLY A 186 19.49 -19.55 -13.04
N ASP A 187 20.79 -19.29 -12.96
CA ASP A 187 21.73 -20.11 -12.22
C ASP A 187 21.50 -19.96 -10.72
N LYS A 188 21.42 -21.10 -10.00
CA LYS A 188 21.15 -21.11 -8.56
C LYS A 188 22.28 -20.45 -7.75
N ALA A 189 23.54 -20.63 -8.16
CA ALA A 189 24.68 -20.03 -7.48
C ALA A 189 24.65 -18.50 -7.66
N GLN A 190 24.42 -18.01 -8.87
CA GLN A 190 24.31 -16.58 -9.17
C GLN A 190 23.11 -15.92 -8.44
N ASN A 191 21.99 -16.65 -8.32
CA ASN A 191 20.82 -16.15 -7.56
C ASN A 191 21.15 -16.01 -6.06
N LEU A 192 21.92 -16.94 -5.49
CA LEU A 192 22.33 -16.89 -4.09
C LEU A 192 23.37 -15.77 -3.86
N GLU A 193 24.34 -15.59 -4.76
CA GLU A 193 25.30 -14.48 -4.68
C GLU A 193 24.61 -13.13 -4.75
N SER A 194 23.59 -12.98 -5.62
CA SER A 194 22.80 -11.75 -5.73
C SER A 194 21.93 -11.48 -4.51
N ALA A 195 21.72 -12.48 -3.65
CA ALA A 195 20.90 -12.37 -2.45
C ALA A 195 21.68 -11.94 -1.19
N ILE A 196 23.03 -11.98 -1.25
CA ILE A 196 23.95 -11.59 -0.18
C ILE A 196 24.31 -10.10 -0.30
#